data_e0786754d71c83cd32da447d4858f24b
#
_entry.id   e0786754d71c83cd32da447d4858f24b
#
_cell.length_a   1.000
_cell.length_b   1.000
_cell.length_c   1.000
_cell.angle_alpha   90.00
_cell.angle_beta   90.00
_cell.angle_gamma   90.00
#
_symmetry.space_group_name_H-M   'P 1'
#
loop_
_entity.id
_entity.type
_entity.pdbx_description
1 polymer ?
#
loop_
_entity_poly.entity_id
_entity_poly.type
_entity_poly.pdbx_seq_one_letter_code
_entity_poly.pdbx_strand_id
1 'polypeptide(L)'
;MPLNHEMSNSDLMQYIKDNVPKNKNNKPDYTYTEMLMYNDLKENNVERPGMDSVIDVYDKLFGFGLSLSGYQFIGLVLEKSSVEDSTDDIYPFAFFMLAIGFIISLFGALLSFCMYEFLTYVKHESNEYIVKNIIKYRSFLKLPHAILLVNTFCFALPINILIHINLSTTYAIIFNVVSVILLAVGFPIHKVMVANEQQHTLAYIFKND
;
A
#
# COMPACT_ATOMS: atom_id res chain seq x y z
N MET A 1 11.60 -40.86 14.08
CA MET A 1 11.34 -39.46 13.73
C MET A 1 10.86 -39.44 12.30
N PRO A 2 9.66 -38.97 11.96
CA PRO A 2 9.29 -38.80 10.57
C PRO A 2 10.23 -37.74 9.98
N LEU A 3 10.93 -38.07 8.92
CA LEU A 3 11.62 -37.13 8.06
C LEU A 3 10.53 -36.17 7.54
N ASN A 4 10.48 -34.96 8.08
CA ASN A 4 9.70 -33.86 7.47
C ASN A 4 10.35 -33.64 6.10
N HIS A 5 9.74 -34.20 5.06
CA HIS A 5 10.11 -33.91 3.69
C HIS A 5 9.67 -32.47 3.44
N GLU A 6 10.63 -31.53 3.48
CA GLU A 6 10.36 -30.17 3.04
C GLU A 6 9.87 -30.22 1.59
N MET A 7 8.85 -29.45 1.28
CA MET A 7 8.32 -29.36 -0.08
C MET A 7 9.41 -28.84 -1.02
N SER A 8 9.53 -29.43 -2.20
CA SER A 8 10.44 -28.91 -3.23
C SER A 8 9.97 -27.56 -3.75
N ASN A 9 10.87 -26.76 -4.34
CA ASN A 9 10.46 -25.46 -4.94
C ASN A 9 9.39 -25.64 -6.02
N SER A 10 9.39 -26.73 -6.78
CA SER A 10 8.32 -27.04 -7.76
C SER A 10 6.98 -27.28 -7.09
N ASP A 11 6.95 -28.00 -5.97
CA ASP A 11 5.72 -28.25 -5.22
C ASP A 11 5.20 -26.96 -4.58
N LEU A 12 6.10 -26.10 -4.10
CA LEU A 12 5.74 -24.79 -3.55
C LEU A 12 5.18 -23.84 -4.62
N MET A 13 5.77 -23.82 -5.82
CA MET A 13 5.23 -23.07 -6.95
C MET A 13 3.82 -23.57 -7.35
N GLN A 14 3.62 -24.89 -7.35
CA GLN A 14 2.29 -25.46 -7.59
C GLN A 14 1.31 -25.10 -6.46
N TYR A 15 1.75 -25.16 -5.20
CA TYR A 15 0.94 -24.74 -4.06
C TYR A 15 0.48 -23.28 -4.18
N ILE A 16 1.37 -22.35 -4.62
CA ILE A 16 0.99 -20.97 -4.88
C ILE A 16 -0.10 -20.90 -5.97
N LYS A 17 0.09 -21.58 -7.11
CA LYS A 17 -0.89 -21.61 -8.22
C LYS A 17 -2.28 -22.10 -7.77
N ASP A 18 -2.32 -23.08 -6.88
CA ASP A 18 -3.56 -23.72 -6.42
C ASP A 18 -4.30 -22.89 -5.36
N ASN A 19 -3.57 -22.13 -4.54
CA ASN A 19 -4.12 -21.37 -3.41
C ASN A 19 -4.35 -19.87 -3.71
N VAL A 20 -3.87 -19.38 -4.85
CA VAL A 20 -4.15 -18.00 -5.29
C VAL A 20 -5.55 -17.93 -5.89
N PRO A 21 -6.39 -16.95 -5.48
CA PRO A 21 -7.72 -16.77 -6.07
C PRO A 21 -7.64 -16.57 -7.59
N LYS A 22 -8.64 -17.06 -8.30
CA LYS A 22 -8.75 -16.86 -9.74
C LYS A 22 -9.60 -15.63 -10.04
N ASN A 23 -9.18 -14.87 -11.04
CA ASN A 23 -9.94 -13.73 -11.55
C ASN A 23 -11.17 -14.19 -12.39
N LYS A 24 -11.96 -13.22 -12.87
CA LYS A 24 -13.16 -13.49 -13.70
C LYS A 24 -12.88 -14.34 -14.97
N ASN A 25 -11.63 -14.36 -15.44
CA ASN A 25 -11.20 -15.11 -16.61
C ASN A 25 -10.56 -16.46 -16.24
N ASN A 26 -10.79 -16.95 -15.02
CA ASN A 26 -10.25 -18.17 -14.46
C ASN A 26 -8.70 -18.24 -14.42
N LYS A 27 -8.03 -17.08 -14.49
CA LYS A 27 -6.58 -16.96 -14.35
C LYS A 27 -6.23 -16.61 -12.92
N PRO A 28 -5.09 -17.11 -12.36
CA PRO A 28 -4.64 -16.75 -11.02
C PRO A 28 -4.45 -15.23 -10.91
N ASP A 29 -4.97 -14.65 -9.82
CA ASP A 29 -4.85 -13.23 -9.50
C ASP A 29 -3.74 -13.03 -8.47
N TYR A 30 -2.49 -13.10 -8.94
CA TYR A 30 -1.32 -12.95 -8.08
C TYR A 30 -1.19 -11.53 -7.54
N THR A 31 -0.86 -11.43 -6.26
CA THR A 31 -0.35 -10.17 -5.70
C THR A 31 1.11 -9.95 -6.10
N TYR A 32 1.58 -8.71 -5.99
CA TYR A 32 2.99 -8.39 -6.24
C TYR A 32 3.93 -9.24 -5.36
N THR A 33 3.61 -9.40 -4.08
CA THR A 33 4.36 -10.25 -3.15
C THR A 33 4.43 -11.71 -3.61
N GLU A 34 3.30 -12.27 -4.04
CA GLU A 34 3.24 -13.66 -4.53
C GLU A 34 4.05 -13.86 -5.81
N MET A 35 4.04 -12.86 -6.71
CA MET A 35 4.85 -12.90 -7.94
C MET A 35 6.35 -12.88 -7.65
N LEU A 36 6.80 -11.99 -6.78
CA LEU A 36 8.22 -11.91 -6.41
C LEU A 36 8.68 -13.18 -5.70
N MET A 37 7.88 -13.70 -4.78
CA MET A 37 8.17 -14.96 -4.11
C MET A 37 8.22 -16.15 -5.10
N TYR A 38 7.29 -16.22 -6.05
CA TYR A 38 7.31 -17.23 -7.09
C TYR A 38 8.59 -17.17 -7.92
N ASN A 39 9.04 -15.96 -8.26
CA ASN A 39 10.29 -15.75 -8.98
C ASN A 39 11.52 -16.19 -8.18
N ASP A 40 11.59 -15.86 -6.89
CA ASP A 40 12.67 -16.31 -6.01
C ASP A 40 12.76 -17.84 -5.95
N LEU A 41 11.60 -18.53 -5.90
CA LEU A 41 11.55 -20.01 -5.94
C LEU A 41 11.99 -20.57 -7.29
N LYS A 42 11.59 -19.95 -8.39
CA LYS A 42 11.93 -20.39 -9.75
C LYS A 42 13.41 -20.28 -10.03
N GLU A 43 14.02 -19.19 -9.60
CA GLU A 43 15.45 -18.94 -9.73
C GLU A 43 16.32 -19.69 -8.70
N ASN A 44 15.68 -20.39 -7.76
CA ASN A 44 16.33 -21.05 -6.62
C ASN A 44 17.26 -20.07 -5.85
N ASN A 45 16.80 -18.84 -5.68
CA ASN A 45 17.60 -17.74 -5.16
C ASN A 45 17.61 -17.76 -3.64
N VAL A 46 18.76 -18.10 -3.05
CA VAL A 46 18.94 -18.19 -1.59
C VAL A 46 18.85 -16.80 -0.93
N GLU A 47 19.27 -15.75 -1.60
CA GLU A 47 19.24 -14.38 -1.07
C GLU A 47 17.84 -13.75 -1.08
N ARG A 48 16.93 -14.31 -1.87
CA ARG A 48 15.51 -13.88 -1.97
C ARG A 48 15.34 -12.38 -2.21
N PRO A 49 15.90 -11.82 -3.29
CA PRO A 49 15.79 -10.38 -3.60
C PRO A 49 14.34 -9.92 -3.80
N GLY A 50 13.44 -10.82 -4.20
CA GLY A 50 12.01 -10.53 -4.27
C GLY A 50 11.43 -10.23 -2.89
N MET A 51 11.80 -10.98 -1.86
CA MET A 51 11.39 -10.69 -0.48
C MET A 51 11.96 -9.37 0.03
N ASP A 52 13.20 -9.02 -0.30
CA ASP A 52 13.79 -7.72 0.04
C ASP A 52 13.01 -6.56 -0.58
N SER A 53 12.61 -6.72 -1.84
CA SER A 53 11.78 -5.73 -2.52
C SER A 53 10.42 -5.53 -1.85
N VAL A 54 9.81 -6.61 -1.34
CA VAL A 54 8.54 -6.51 -0.59
C VAL A 54 8.74 -5.82 0.75
N ILE A 55 9.80 -6.16 1.49
CA ILE A 55 10.14 -5.55 2.78
C ILE A 55 10.35 -4.04 2.61
N ASP A 56 11.10 -3.62 1.59
CA ASP A 56 11.34 -2.21 1.25
C ASP A 56 10.04 -1.43 0.96
N VAL A 57 9.04 -2.07 0.33
CA VAL A 57 7.73 -1.46 0.14
C VAL A 57 7.04 -1.14 1.46
N TYR A 58 7.09 -2.04 2.45
CA TYR A 58 6.45 -1.79 3.75
C TYR A 58 7.21 -0.76 4.59
N ASP A 59 8.53 -0.69 4.48
CA ASP A 59 9.33 0.39 5.08
C ASP A 59 8.94 1.75 4.51
N LYS A 60 8.81 1.86 3.20
CA LYS A 60 8.33 3.08 2.53
C LYS A 60 6.90 3.45 2.89
N LEU A 61 6.00 2.47 3.01
CA LEU A 61 4.63 2.71 3.47
C LEU A 61 4.57 3.21 4.91
N PHE A 62 5.42 2.69 5.78
CA PHE A 62 5.57 3.17 7.14
C PHE A 62 6.00 4.64 7.17
N GLY A 63 7.08 4.97 6.44
CA GLY A 63 7.57 6.36 6.32
C GLY A 63 6.52 7.30 5.74
N PHE A 64 5.78 6.87 4.70
CA PHE A 64 4.68 7.64 4.12
C PHE A 64 3.54 7.88 5.12
N GLY A 65 3.12 6.85 5.86
CA GLY A 65 2.07 6.97 6.87
C GLY A 65 2.44 7.93 7.99
N LEU A 66 3.70 7.89 8.48
CA LEU A 66 4.22 8.84 9.46
C LEU A 66 4.25 10.27 8.92
N SER A 67 4.73 10.47 7.69
CA SER A 67 4.77 11.80 7.06
C SER A 67 3.36 12.38 6.92
N LEU A 68 2.41 11.59 6.45
CA LEU A 68 1.03 12.00 6.30
C LEU A 68 0.39 12.37 7.64
N SER A 69 0.64 11.58 8.70
CA SER A 69 0.16 11.90 10.05
C SER A 69 0.79 13.20 10.59
N GLY A 70 2.06 13.45 10.32
CA GLY A 70 2.73 14.69 10.70
C GLY A 70 2.07 15.92 10.06
N TYR A 71 1.79 15.87 8.77
CA TYR A 71 1.08 16.97 8.07
C TYR A 71 -0.33 17.19 8.60
N GLN A 72 -1.07 16.11 8.88
CA GLN A 72 -2.41 16.20 9.45
C GLN A 72 -2.39 16.79 10.86
N PHE A 73 -1.40 16.39 11.69
CA PHE A 73 -1.21 16.95 13.03
C PHE A 73 -0.89 18.46 12.97
N ILE A 74 0.00 18.88 12.07
CA ILE A 74 0.29 20.31 11.86
C ILE A 74 -0.97 21.07 11.46
N GLY A 75 -1.77 20.53 10.52
CA GLY A 75 -3.05 21.11 10.14
C GLY A 75 -4.00 21.26 11.31
N LEU A 76 -4.12 20.25 12.18
CA LEU A 76 -4.94 20.30 13.38
C LEU A 76 -4.50 21.40 14.36
N VAL A 77 -3.19 21.58 14.55
CA VAL A 77 -2.65 22.59 15.47
C VAL A 77 -2.85 24.01 14.93
N LEU A 78 -2.60 24.21 13.63
CA LEU A 78 -2.72 25.54 13.00
C LEU A 78 -4.16 26.01 12.85
N GLU A 79 -5.10 25.11 12.56
CA GLU A 79 -6.49 25.45 12.30
C GLU A 79 -7.37 25.50 13.56
N LYS A 80 -6.85 25.12 14.72
CA LYS A 80 -7.63 25.07 15.97
C LYS A 80 -8.28 26.42 16.31
N SER A 81 -7.52 27.52 16.22
CA SER A 81 -8.04 28.86 16.50
C SER A 81 -9.12 29.28 15.51
N SER A 82 -8.96 28.91 14.23
CA SER A 82 -9.95 29.23 13.19
C SER A 82 -11.28 28.52 13.41
N VAL A 83 -11.24 27.30 13.97
CA VAL A 83 -12.46 26.53 14.30
C VAL A 83 -13.21 27.15 15.47
N GLU A 84 -12.48 27.60 16.52
CA GLU A 84 -13.09 28.21 17.71
C GLU A 84 -13.79 29.54 17.40
N ASP A 85 -13.27 30.31 16.45
CA ASP A 85 -13.82 31.63 16.05
C ASP A 85 -14.85 31.57 14.91
N SER A 86 -15.00 30.40 14.28
CA SER A 86 -15.87 30.25 13.10
C SER A 86 -17.33 30.01 13.48
N THR A 87 -18.21 30.76 12.84
CA THR A 87 -19.67 30.50 12.86
C THR A 87 -20.13 29.58 11.71
N ASP A 88 -19.22 29.14 10.86
CA ASP A 88 -19.49 28.30 9.69
C ASP A 88 -19.21 26.82 10.00
N ASP A 89 -20.20 25.97 9.84
CA ASP A 89 -20.14 24.53 10.12
C ASP A 89 -19.09 23.76 9.27
N ILE A 90 -18.58 24.38 8.21
CA ILE A 90 -17.64 23.74 7.30
C ILE A 90 -16.23 23.60 7.91
N TYR A 91 -15.83 24.54 8.78
CA TYR A 91 -14.55 24.45 9.50
C TYR A 91 -14.49 23.29 10.48
N PRO A 92 -15.47 23.11 11.38
CA PRO A 92 -15.52 21.94 12.25
C PRO A 92 -15.50 20.61 11.47
N PHE A 93 -16.16 20.55 10.31
CA PHE A 93 -16.14 19.36 9.46
C PHE A 93 -14.74 19.07 8.90
N ALA A 94 -14.06 20.08 8.34
CA ALA A 94 -12.70 19.91 7.82
C ALA A 94 -11.71 19.49 8.92
N PHE A 95 -11.81 20.11 10.10
CA PHE A 95 -11.01 19.76 11.26
C PHE A 95 -11.26 18.32 11.74
N PHE A 96 -12.51 17.89 11.80
CA PHE A 96 -12.90 16.52 12.14
C PHE A 96 -12.33 15.49 11.15
N MET A 97 -12.38 15.79 9.85
CA MET A 97 -11.79 14.93 8.81
C MET A 97 -10.27 14.82 8.94
N LEU A 98 -9.58 15.93 9.28
CA LEU A 98 -8.13 15.89 9.56
C LEU A 98 -7.82 15.04 10.80
N ALA A 99 -8.62 15.15 11.86
CA ALA A 99 -8.44 14.37 13.09
C ALA A 99 -8.63 12.86 12.83
N ILE A 100 -9.67 12.47 12.10
CA ILE A 100 -9.87 11.08 11.69
C ILE A 100 -8.71 10.62 10.82
N GLY A 101 -8.32 11.43 9.83
CA GLY A 101 -7.21 11.14 8.94
C GLY A 101 -5.91 10.90 9.71
N PHE A 102 -5.62 11.72 10.71
CA PHE A 102 -4.45 11.55 11.58
C PHE A 102 -4.44 10.17 12.28
N ILE A 103 -5.56 9.77 12.87
CA ILE A 103 -5.69 8.46 13.52
C ILE A 103 -5.50 7.33 12.51
N ILE A 104 -6.12 7.43 11.32
CA ILE A 104 -6.01 6.44 10.26
C ILE A 104 -4.57 6.34 9.72
N SER A 105 -3.86 7.48 9.59
CA SER A 105 -2.44 7.51 9.20
C SER A 105 -1.55 6.77 10.19
N LEU A 106 -1.70 7.07 11.48
CA LEU A 106 -0.94 6.40 12.54
C LEU A 106 -1.20 4.89 12.54
N PHE A 107 -2.47 4.50 12.39
CA PHE A 107 -2.83 3.08 12.33
C PHE A 107 -2.24 2.41 11.08
N GLY A 108 -2.31 3.07 9.91
CA GLY A 108 -1.70 2.57 8.68
C GLY A 108 -0.18 2.45 8.77
N ALA A 109 0.50 3.43 9.39
CA ALA A 109 1.92 3.38 9.65
C ALA A 109 2.29 2.22 10.59
N LEU A 110 1.59 2.09 11.72
CA LEU A 110 1.82 0.99 12.67
C LEU A 110 1.63 -0.37 12.02
N LEU A 111 0.58 -0.53 11.20
CA LEU A 111 0.32 -1.79 10.51
C LEU A 111 1.41 -2.09 9.47
N SER A 112 1.90 -1.07 8.75
CA SER A 112 3.02 -1.21 7.82
C SER A 112 4.30 -1.65 8.54
N PHE A 113 4.58 -1.07 9.70
CA PHE A 113 5.70 -1.47 10.55
C PHE A 113 5.57 -2.93 11.02
N CYS A 114 4.39 -3.33 11.49
CA CYS A 114 4.16 -4.74 11.87
C CYS A 114 4.36 -5.71 10.70
N MET A 115 3.96 -5.32 9.48
CA MET A 115 4.20 -6.14 8.29
C MET A 115 5.68 -6.17 7.90
N TYR A 116 6.39 -5.05 8.00
CA TYR A 116 7.84 -4.97 7.81
C TYR A 116 8.57 -5.94 8.76
N GLU A 117 8.31 -5.87 10.05
CA GLU A 117 8.91 -6.74 11.06
C GLU A 117 8.59 -8.22 10.81
N PHE A 118 7.31 -8.52 10.53
CA PHE A 118 6.88 -9.87 10.22
C PHE A 118 7.61 -10.45 8.99
N LEU A 119 7.70 -9.71 7.90
CA LEU A 119 8.35 -10.17 6.67
C LEU A 119 9.86 -10.29 6.83
N THR A 120 10.48 -9.38 7.58
CA THR A 120 11.90 -9.43 7.93
C THR A 120 12.23 -10.70 8.72
N TYR A 121 11.37 -11.06 9.68
CA TYR A 121 11.51 -12.32 10.42
C TYR A 121 11.33 -13.54 9.51
N VAL A 122 10.22 -13.56 8.75
CA VAL A 122 9.85 -14.69 7.89
C VAL A 122 10.88 -14.95 6.79
N LYS A 123 11.57 -13.92 6.30
CA LYS A 123 12.60 -14.03 5.25
C LYS A 123 13.70 -15.06 5.62
N HIS A 124 14.01 -15.23 6.90
CA HIS A 124 15.07 -16.14 7.36
C HIS A 124 14.60 -17.58 7.56
N GLU A 125 13.32 -17.84 7.39
CA GLU A 125 12.72 -19.17 7.56
C GLU A 125 12.81 -20.02 6.26
N SER A 126 12.35 -21.26 6.32
CA SER A 126 12.30 -22.15 5.15
C SER A 126 11.35 -21.61 4.06
N ASN A 127 11.60 -21.94 2.79
CA ASN A 127 10.73 -21.57 1.68
C ASN A 127 9.28 -22.00 1.91
N GLU A 128 9.07 -23.18 2.47
CA GLU A 128 7.75 -23.71 2.77
C GLU A 128 7.01 -22.84 3.81
N TYR A 129 7.71 -22.43 4.87
CA TYR A 129 7.16 -21.56 5.89
C TYR A 129 6.77 -20.19 5.32
N ILE A 130 7.65 -19.60 4.52
CA ILE A 130 7.42 -18.32 3.85
C ILE A 130 6.16 -18.38 2.98
N VAL A 131 6.10 -19.33 2.06
CA VAL A 131 5.00 -19.50 1.11
C VAL A 131 3.67 -19.65 1.83
N LYS A 132 3.60 -20.57 2.79
CA LYS A 132 2.37 -20.83 3.54
C LYS A 132 1.88 -19.61 4.30
N ASN A 133 2.79 -18.85 4.92
CA ASN A 133 2.43 -17.65 5.68
C ASN A 133 1.99 -16.50 4.77
N ILE A 134 2.68 -16.24 3.66
CA ILE A 134 2.30 -15.19 2.72
C ILE A 134 0.91 -15.46 2.13
N ILE A 135 0.63 -16.69 1.71
CA ILE A 135 -0.70 -17.08 1.21
C ILE A 135 -1.75 -16.94 2.31
N LYS A 136 -1.48 -17.43 3.52
CA LYS A 136 -2.39 -17.36 4.67
C LYS A 136 -2.74 -15.92 5.05
N TYR A 137 -1.74 -15.03 5.05
CA TYR A 137 -1.92 -13.64 5.49
C TYR A 137 -2.09 -12.65 4.32
N ARG A 138 -2.39 -13.14 3.12
CA ARG A 138 -2.56 -12.34 1.90
C ARG A 138 -3.44 -11.10 2.06
N SER A 139 -4.58 -11.24 2.73
CA SER A 139 -5.51 -10.12 2.96
C SER A 139 -4.92 -9.06 3.88
N PHE A 140 -4.18 -9.47 4.90
CA PHE A 140 -3.51 -8.55 5.82
C PHE A 140 -2.37 -7.79 5.14
N LEU A 141 -1.64 -8.45 4.24
CA LEU A 141 -0.57 -7.80 3.46
C LEU A 141 -1.09 -6.67 2.56
N LYS A 142 -2.34 -6.70 2.12
CA LYS A 142 -2.96 -5.63 1.32
C LYS A 142 -3.48 -4.46 2.16
N LEU A 143 -3.73 -4.68 3.45
CA LEU A 143 -4.45 -3.75 4.31
C LEU A 143 -3.72 -2.40 4.50
N PRO A 144 -2.38 -2.33 4.73
CA PRO A 144 -1.68 -1.06 4.86
C PRO A 144 -1.86 -0.14 3.65
N HIS A 145 -1.72 -0.69 2.45
CA HIS A 145 -1.92 0.07 1.21
C HIS A 145 -3.34 0.64 1.11
N ALA A 146 -4.35 -0.19 1.40
CA ALA A 146 -5.75 0.24 1.33
C ALA A 146 -6.04 1.35 2.35
N ILE A 147 -5.57 1.20 3.59
CA ILE A 147 -5.74 2.19 4.65
C ILE A 147 -5.09 3.51 4.27
N LEU A 148 -3.83 3.50 3.84
CA LEU A 148 -3.11 4.72 3.48
C LEU A 148 -3.69 5.39 2.23
N LEU A 149 -4.19 4.60 1.27
CA LEU A 149 -4.89 5.14 0.10
C LEU A 149 -6.18 5.87 0.52
N VAL A 150 -7.03 5.24 1.33
CA VAL A 150 -8.26 5.88 1.86
C VAL A 150 -7.91 7.16 2.62
N ASN A 151 -6.85 7.09 3.44
CA ASN A 151 -6.45 8.25 4.22
C ASN A 151 -5.91 9.42 3.37
N THR A 152 -5.35 9.15 2.21
CA THR A 152 -4.96 10.22 1.27
C THR A 152 -6.18 11.08 0.89
N PHE A 153 -7.36 10.49 0.73
CA PHE A 153 -8.60 11.23 0.53
C PHE A 153 -9.03 12.01 1.77
N CYS A 154 -8.89 11.41 2.97
CA CYS A 154 -9.17 12.10 4.24
C CYS A 154 -8.22 13.28 4.52
N PHE A 155 -7.09 13.36 3.84
CA PHE A 155 -6.16 14.47 3.87
C PHE A 155 -6.48 15.51 2.78
N ALA A 156 -6.67 15.06 1.54
CA ALA A 156 -6.86 15.95 0.40
C ALA A 156 -8.17 16.75 0.48
N LEU A 157 -9.26 16.12 0.96
CA LEU A 157 -10.57 16.78 1.04
C LEU A 157 -10.57 17.97 2.02
N PRO A 158 -10.18 17.84 3.29
CA PRO A 158 -10.16 18.96 4.22
C PRO A 158 -9.18 20.06 3.80
N ILE A 159 -8.01 19.72 3.26
CA ILE A 159 -7.08 20.74 2.74
C ILE A 159 -7.73 21.54 1.61
N ASN A 160 -8.46 20.86 0.73
CA ASN A 160 -9.18 21.54 -0.35
C ASN A 160 -10.23 22.50 0.19
N ILE A 161 -10.99 22.10 1.19
CA ILE A 161 -11.98 22.94 1.88
C ILE A 161 -11.28 24.15 2.50
N LEU A 162 -10.20 23.94 3.26
CA LEU A 162 -9.46 25.02 3.93
C LEU A 162 -8.84 26.02 2.93
N ILE A 163 -8.36 25.56 1.79
CA ILE A 163 -7.88 26.42 0.71
C ILE A 163 -9.01 27.29 0.16
N HIS A 164 -10.21 26.73 -0.03
CA HIS A 164 -11.36 27.48 -0.51
C HIS A 164 -11.84 28.57 0.46
N ILE A 165 -11.68 28.33 1.76
CA ILE A 165 -12.09 29.27 2.79
C ILE A 165 -11.05 30.39 2.97
N ASN A 166 -9.76 30.01 3.00
CA ASN A 166 -8.66 30.91 3.36
C ASN A 166 -8.05 31.69 2.17
N LEU A 167 -8.25 31.20 0.93
CA LEU A 167 -7.75 31.87 -0.27
C LEU A 167 -8.90 32.48 -1.08
N SER A 168 -8.56 33.50 -1.89
CA SER A 168 -9.54 34.03 -2.83
C SER A 168 -10.01 32.92 -3.79
N THR A 169 -11.28 33.00 -4.23
CA THR A 169 -11.91 32.04 -5.13
C THR A 169 -11.05 31.73 -6.36
N THR A 170 -10.33 32.72 -6.89
CA THR A 170 -9.48 32.55 -8.08
C THR A 170 -8.31 31.57 -7.77
N TYR A 171 -7.61 31.72 -6.64
CA TYR A 171 -6.51 30.82 -6.28
C TYR A 171 -7.00 29.43 -5.92
N ALA A 172 -8.15 29.31 -5.27
CA ALA A 172 -8.78 28.04 -4.98
C ALA A 172 -9.14 27.26 -6.26
N ILE A 173 -9.70 27.95 -7.27
CA ILE A 173 -9.99 27.34 -8.58
C ILE A 173 -8.71 26.88 -9.27
N ILE A 174 -7.65 27.72 -9.30
CA ILE A 174 -6.37 27.35 -9.90
C ILE A 174 -5.79 26.09 -9.21
N PHE A 175 -5.79 26.07 -7.88
CA PHE A 175 -5.31 24.92 -7.11
C PHE A 175 -6.08 23.64 -7.46
N ASN A 176 -7.40 23.70 -7.56
CA ASN A 176 -8.23 22.55 -7.91
C ASN A 176 -7.98 22.07 -9.33
N VAL A 177 -7.88 22.98 -10.29
CA VAL A 177 -7.58 22.63 -11.69
C VAL A 177 -6.23 21.93 -11.78
N VAL A 178 -5.18 22.47 -11.13
CA VAL A 178 -3.85 21.87 -11.09
C VAL A 178 -3.90 20.49 -10.43
N SER A 179 -4.59 20.34 -9.29
CA SER A 179 -4.75 19.08 -8.58
C SER A 179 -5.45 18.02 -9.43
N VAL A 180 -6.52 18.38 -10.11
CA VAL A 180 -7.24 17.47 -11.02
C VAL A 180 -6.35 17.05 -12.20
N ILE A 181 -5.60 17.98 -12.79
CA ILE A 181 -4.65 17.66 -13.87
C ILE A 181 -3.58 16.69 -13.37
N LEU A 182 -2.96 16.94 -12.21
CA LEU A 182 -1.95 16.07 -11.63
C LEU A 182 -2.50 14.67 -11.34
N LEU A 183 -3.71 14.55 -10.83
CA LEU A 183 -4.37 13.26 -10.60
C LEU A 183 -4.72 12.57 -11.93
N ALA A 184 -5.26 13.30 -12.89
CA ALA A 184 -5.65 12.77 -14.20
C ALA A 184 -4.46 12.26 -15.02
N VAL A 185 -3.29 12.87 -14.85
CA VAL A 185 -2.04 12.47 -15.53
C VAL A 185 -1.26 11.44 -14.69
N GLY A 186 -1.12 11.69 -13.39
CA GLY A 186 -0.32 10.84 -12.51
C GLY A 186 -0.89 9.44 -12.32
N PHE A 187 -2.22 9.33 -12.15
CA PHE A 187 -2.86 8.04 -11.92
C PHE A 187 -2.77 7.07 -13.12
N PRO A 188 -3.05 7.48 -14.38
CA PRO A 188 -2.83 6.62 -15.55
C PRO A 188 -1.36 6.23 -15.73
N ILE A 189 -0.42 7.16 -15.54
CA ILE A 189 1.03 6.87 -15.66
C ILE A 189 1.41 5.81 -14.63
N HIS A 190 1.06 5.99 -13.37
CA HIS A 190 1.31 5.00 -12.33
C HIS A 190 0.71 3.63 -12.67
N LYS A 191 -0.56 3.61 -13.12
CA LYS A 191 -1.24 2.37 -13.51
C LYS A 191 -0.57 1.66 -14.68
N VAL A 192 -0.11 2.42 -15.69
CA VAL A 192 0.62 1.85 -16.85
C VAL A 192 1.98 1.31 -16.42
N MET A 193 2.72 2.04 -15.57
CA MET A 193 4.02 1.59 -15.07
C MET A 193 3.88 0.30 -14.27
N VAL A 194 2.94 0.25 -13.32
CA VAL A 194 2.69 -0.96 -12.50
C VAL A 194 2.19 -2.12 -13.36
N ALA A 195 1.29 -1.87 -14.33
CA ALA A 195 0.79 -2.92 -15.21
C ALA A 195 1.88 -3.47 -16.14
N ASN A 196 2.76 -2.62 -16.66
CA ASN A 196 3.89 -3.06 -17.48
C ASN A 196 4.89 -3.89 -16.67
N GLU A 197 5.23 -3.46 -15.46
CA GLU A 197 6.10 -4.21 -14.56
C GLU A 197 5.51 -5.57 -14.21
N GLN A 198 4.22 -5.61 -13.86
CA GLN A 198 3.51 -6.85 -13.62
C GLN A 198 3.44 -7.76 -14.85
N GLN A 199 3.17 -7.22 -16.04
CA GLN A 199 3.14 -7.99 -17.28
C GLN A 199 4.51 -8.54 -17.65
N HIS A 200 5.58 -7.75 -17.47
CA HIS A 200 6.95 -8.21 -17.70
C HIS A 200 7.32 -9.35 -16.74
N THR A 201 7.01 -9.19 -15.46
CA THR A 201 7.27 -10.21 -14.44
C THR A 201 6.44 -11.47 -14.70
N LEU A 202 5.16 -11.35 -15.03
CA LEU A 202 4.30 -12.48 -15.37
C LEU A 202 4.77 -13.17 -16.67
N ALA A 203 5.12 -12.40 -17.70
CA ALA A 203 5.63 -12.96 -18.96
C ALA A 203 6.93 -13.72 -18.74
N TYR A 204 7.84 -13.20 -17.89
CA TYR A 204 9.08 -13.87 -17.53
C TYR A 204 8.84 -15.15 -16.73
N ILE A 205 7.94 -15.11 -15.74
CA ILE A 205 7.60 -16.25 -14.89
C ILE A 205 6.98 -17.39 -15.69
N PHE A 206 6.08 -17.08 -16.63
CA PHE A 206 5.29 -18.08 -17.38
C PHE A 206 5.77 -18.35 -18.81
N LYS A 207 6.88 -17.72 -19.25
CA LYS A 207 7.42 -17.92 -20.60
C LYS A 207 8.01 -19.31 -20.84
N ASN A 208 8.34 -20.03 -19.77
CA ASN A 208 9.04 -21.32 -19.81
C ASN A 208 8.24 -22.45 -19.11
N ASP A 209 6.95 -22.24 -18.83
CA ASP A 209 5.99 -23.28 -18.47
C ASP A 209 5.13 -23.63 -19.70
#